data_d15a60780d89eef14057ba6b5dc44394
#
_entry.id   d15a60780d89eef14057ba6b5dc44394
#
_cell.length_a   1.000
_cell.length_b   1.000
_cell.length_c   1.000
_cell.angle_alpha   90.00
_cell.angle_beta   90.00
_cell.angle_gamma   90.00
#
_symmetry.space_group_name_H-M   'P 1'
#
loop_
_entity.id
_entity.type
_entity.pdbx_description
1 polymer ?
#
loop_
_entity_poly.entity_id
_entity_poly.type
_entity_poly.pdbx_seq_one_letter_code
_entity_poly.pdbx_strand_id
1 'polypeptide(L)'
;MAFVDFKNVWLAYNDELLAQKQFAVEDISLTLGEGEFIAIVGPSGCGKSTFMKLATGLKMPSKGSIAIGGAPVTGPLKISGMAFQAPSLLPWRTTIDNVLLPLEIVEPYRSHFKAKKAEYASKARELLNSVGLAGYEDKFPWQLSGGMQQRASICRALVHEPKMLLLDEPFGALDAFTREELWCNLRDLQAAKKFNVILVTHDLRESVFLADTVYVMSKSPGRFVQRRQIDLPRPRDLEIT
;
A
#
# COMPACT_ATOMS: atom_id res chain seq x y z
N MET A 1 -8.35 -15.60 -12.29
CA MET A 1 -7.90 -14.51 -13.19
C MET A 1 -6.92 -13.62 -12.46
N ALA A 2 -5.98 -12.97 -13.15
CA ALA A 2 -5.10 -12.01 -12.51
C ALA A 2 -5.90 -10.75 -12.09
N PHE A 3 -5.74 -10.31 -10.84
CA PHE A 3 -6.29 -9.04 -10.38
C PHE A 3 -5.43 -7.86 -10.80
N VAL A 4 -4.08 -8.01 -10.70
CA VAL A 4 -3.10 -7.04 -11.22
C VAL A 4 -2.27 -7.74 -12.29
N ASP A 5 -2.07 -7.08 -13.42
CA ASP A 5 -1.31 -7.60 -14.55
C ASP A 5 -0.45 -6.48 -15.17
N PHE A 6 0.87 -6.57 -15.01
CA PHE A 6 1.86 -5.72 -15.65
C PHE A 6 2.52 -6.51 -16.77
N LYS A 7 2.51 -5.97 -17.99
CA LYS A 7 3.10 -6.61 -19.17
C LYS A 7 4.17 -5.73 -19.78
N ASN A 8 5.44 -6.12 -19.62
CA ASN A 8 6.60 -5.45 -20.18
C ASN A 8 6.57 -3.94 -19.98
N VAL A 9 6.38 -3.50 -18.72
CA VAL A 9 6.16 -2.11 -18.36
C VAL A 9 7.49 -1.38 -18.21
N TRP A 10 7.60 -0.22 -18.88
CA TRP A 10 8.73 0.68 -18.84
C TRP A 10 8.26 2.08 -18.50
N LEU A 11 9.04 2.84 -17.73
CA LEU A 11 8.74 4.24 -17.45
C LEU A 11 9.99 5.11 -17.54
N ALA A 12 9.93 6.13 -18.42
CA ALA A 12 10.76 7.32 -18.37
C ALA A 12 9.93 8.50 -17.84
N TYR A 13 10.52 9.36 -17.01
CA TYR A 13 9.76 10.42 -16.35
C TYR A 13 9.38 11.61 -17.26
N ASN A 14 10.08 11.76 -18.38
CA ASN A 14 9.82 12.80 -19.40
C ASN A 14 10.27 12.31 -20.79
N ASP A 15 9.90 13.08 -21.83
CA ASP A 15 10.19 12.74 -23.22
C ASP A 15 11.69 12.78 -23.55
N GLU A 16 12.45 13.64 -22.89
CA GLU A 16 13.91 13.73 -23.07
C GLU A 16 14.58 12.43 -22.58
N LEU A 17 14.26 11.96 -21.37
CA LEU A 17 14.76 10.70 -20.85
C LEU A 17 14.29 9.51 -21.69
N LEU A 18 13.07 9.56 -22.22
CA LEU A 18 12.54 8.55 -23.12
C LEU A 18 13.35 8.49 -24.44
N ALA A 19 13.66 9.65 -25.03
CA ALA A 19 14.48 9.75 -26.24
C ALA A 19 15.91 9.24 -26.00
N GLN A 20 16.47 9.48 -24.81
CA GLN A 20 17.78 8.99 -24.38
C GLN A 20 17.74 7.52 -23.90
N LYS A 21 16.59 6.85 -23.93
CA LYS A 21 16.37 5.49 -23.39
C LYS A 21 16.78 5.34 -21.92
N GLN A 22 16.62 6.39 -21.14
CA GLN A 22 16.87 6.38 -19.69
C GLN A 22 15.56 6.13 -18.95
N PHE A 23 15.43 4.91 -18.41
CA PHE A 23 14.23 4.45 -17.74
C PHE A 23 14.44 4.39 -16.22
N ALA A 24 13.42 4.80 -15.47
CA ALA A 24 13.39 4.61 -14.02
C ALA A 24 13.07 3.16 -13.66
N VAL A 25 12.17 2.54 -14.43
CA VAL A 25 11.89 1.10 -14.39
C VAL A 25 11.85 0.56 -15.82
N GLU A 26 12.27 -0.70 -15.98
CA GLU A 26 12.47 -1.33 -17.28
C GLU A 26 12.00 -2.78 -17.23
N ASP A 27 11.17 -3.16 -18.20
CA ASP A 27 10.68 -4.52 -18.43
C ASP A 27 10.05 -5.16 -17.19
N ILE A 28 9.24 -4.41 -16.49
CA ILE A 28 8.52 -4.90 -15.32
C ILE A 28 7.33 -5.74 -15.79
N SER A 29 7.36 -7.03 -15.46
CA SER A 29 6.24 -7.94 -15.66
C SER A 29 5.88 -8.62 -14.35
N LEU A 30 4.59 -8.57 -13.98
CA LEU A 30 4.07 -9.02 -12.69
C LEU A 30 2.61 -9.42 -12.85
N THR A 31 2.26 -10.52 -12.25
CA THR A 31 0.86 -10.97 -12.14
C THR A 31 0.52 -11.22 -10.68
N LEU A 32 -0.62 -10.67 -10.23
CA LEU A 32 -1.14 -10.83 -8.88
C LEU A 32 -2.55 -11.43 -8.94
N GLY A 33 -2.77 -12.53 -8.23
CA GLY A 33 -4.09 -13.15 -8.07
C GLY A 33 -5.00 -12.34 -7.14
N GLU A 34 -6.28 -12.70 -7.04
CA GLU A 34 -7.19 -12.11 -6.06
C GLU A 34 -6.79 -12.52 -4.64
N GLY A 35 -6.77 -11.54 -3.71
CA GLY A 35 -6.44 -11.76 -2.31
C GLY A 35 -4.96 -12.09 -2.06
N GLU A 36 -4.08 -11.93 -3.04
CA GLU A 36 -2.65 -12.20 -2.89
C GLU A 36 -1.92 -11.01 -2.23
N PHE A 37 -0.96 -11.32 -1.38
CA PHE A 37 -0.05 -10.37 -0.75
C PHE A 37 1.34 -10.50 -1.38
N ILE A 38 1.84 -9.46 -2.05
CA ILE A 38 3.21 -9.46 -2.54
C ILE A 38 4.06 -8.41 -1.84
N ALA A 39 5.36 -8.70 -1.74
CA ALA A 39 6.36 -7.72 -1.34
C ALA A 39 7.35 -7.45 -2.46
N ILE A 40 7.75 -6.19 -2.59
CA ILE A 40 8.82 -5.74 -3.49
C ILE A 40 9.96 -5.24 -2.63
N VAL A 41 11.08 -5.94 -2.69
CA VAL A 41 12.29 -5.61 -1.94
C VAL A 41 13.39 -5.12 -2.87
N GLY A 42 14.21 -4.22 -2.39
CA GLY A 42 15.36 -3.72 -3.16
C GLY A 42 15.99 -2.50 -2.51
N PRO A 43 17.20 -2.11 -2.94
CA PRO A 43 17.93 -0.99 -2.38
C PRO A 43 17.22 0.35 -2.62
N SER A 44 17.61 1.38 -1.87
CA SER A 44 17.09 2.74 -2.10
C SER A 44 17.40 3.20 -3.52
N GLY A 45 16.42 3.86 -4.15
CA GLY A 45 16.53 4.38 -5.51
C GLY A 45 16.43 3.33 -6.62
N CYS A 46 16.05 2.09 -6.33
CA CYS A 46 15.87 1.06 -7.38
C CYS A 46 14.56 1.16 -8.18
N GLY A 47 13.66 2.11 -7.86
CA GLY A 47 12.41 2.30 -8.60
C GLY A 47 11.14 1.82 -7.88
N LYS A 48 11.20 1.41 -6.61
CA LYS A 48 10.04 0.92 -5.84
C LYS A 48 8.88 1.93 -5.80
N SER A 49 9.17 3.19 -5.44
CA SER A 49 8.14 4.24 -5.43
C SER A 49 7.66 4.60 -6.85
N THR A 50 8.47 4.39 -7.88
CA THR A 50 8.05 4.50 -9.28
C THR A 50 7.06 3.40 -9.64
N PHE A 51 7.34 2.16 -9.23
CA PHE A 51 6.42 1.04 -9.39
C PHE A 51 5.07 1.32 -8.68
N MET A 52 5.10 1.85 -7.46
CA MET A 52 3.88 2.24 -6.72
C MET A 52 3.04 3.28 -7.48
N LYS A 53 3.69 4.28 -8.11
CA LYS A 53 2.99 5.28 -8.93
C LYS A 53 2.34 4.66 -10.17
N LEU A 54 2.95 3.65 -10.78
CA LEU A 54 2.37 2.88 -11.87
C LEU A 54 1.19 2.03 -11.39
N ALA A 55 1.34 1.32 -10.27
CA ALA A 55 0.32 0.46 -9.69
C ALA A 55 -0.92 1.24 -9.19
N THR A 56 -0.76 2.52 -8.84
CA THR A 56 -1.89 3.40 -8.46
C THR A 56 -2.50 4.16 -9.63
N GLY A 57 -1.90 4.10 -10.82
CA GLY A 57 -2.30 4.90 -11.97
C GLY A 57 -1.94 6.40 -11.86
N LEU A 58 -1.08 6.78 -10.90
CA LEU A 58 -0.55 8.15 -10.78
C LEU A 58 0.48 8.48 -11.87
N LYS A 59 1.06 7.46 -12.48
CA LYS A 59 1.90 7.56 -13.68
C LYS A 59 1.50 6.47 -14.67
N MET A 60 1.49 6.84 -15.94
CA MET A 60 1.24 5.89 -17.03
C MET A 60 2.57 5.34 -17.53
N PRO A 61 2.60 4.08 -17.97
CA PRO A 61 3.81 3.49 -18.54
C PRO A 61 4.18 4.17 -19.86
N SER A 62 5.50 4.33 -20.11
CA SER A 62 6.01 4.78 -21.42
C SER A 62 5.91 3.67 -22.48
N LYS A 63 5.99 2.38 -22.03
CA LYS A 63 5.79 1.18 -22.86
C LYS A 63 5.15 0.08 -22.00
N GLY A 64 4.53 -0.89 -22.67
CA GLY A 64 3.83 -1.98 -22.01
C GLY A 64 2.42 -1.60 -21.61
N SER A 65 1.79 -2.43 -20.79
CA SER A 65 0.41 -2.21 -20.32
C SER A 65 0.23 -2.64 -18.88
N ILE A 66 -0.72 -2.00 -18.20
CA ILE A 66 -1.12 -2.33 -16.84
C ILE A 66 -2.63 -2.52 -16.83
N ALA A 67 -3.09 -3.64 -16.29
CA ALA A 67 -4.50 -3.91 -16.05
C ALA A 67 -4.73 -4.24 -14.57
N ILE A 68 -5.78 -3.69 -13.97
CA ILE A 68 -6.14 -3.92 -12.56
C ILE A 68 -7.64 -4.12 -12.46
N GLY A 69 -8.07 -5.19 -11.77
CA GLY A 69 -9.47 -5.58 -11.69
C GLY A 69 -10.08 -5.93 -13.06
N GLY A 70 -9.25 -6.41 -13.99
CA GLY A 70 -9.69 -6.76 -15.36
C GLY A 70 -9.80 -5.57 -16.32
N ALA A 71 -9.51 -4.35 -15.88
CA ALA A 71 -9.59 -3.14 -16.72
C ALA A 71 -8.21 -2.49 -16.93
N PRO A 72 -7.93 -1.92 -18.11
CA PRO A 72 -6.71 -1.14 -18.33
C PRO A 72 -6.63 0.05 -17.37
N VAL A 73 -5.45 0.31 -16.84
CA VAL A 73 -5.19 1.50 -16.01
C VAL A 73 -5.01 2.71 -16.92
N THR A 74 -5.90 3.69 -16.79
CA THR A 74 -5.91 4.93 -17.58
C THR A 74 -5.80 6.19 -16.71
N GLY A 75 -5.68 6.03 -15.40
CA GLY A 75 -5.59 7.13 -14.44
C GLY A 75 -5.65 6.63 -13.00
N PRO A 76 -5.71 7.54 -12.01
CA PRO A 76 -5.72 7.19 -10.60
C PRO A 76 -6.86 6.26 -10.22
N LEU A 77 -6.53 5.18 -9.51
CA LEU A 77 -7.45 4.10 -9.16
C LEU A 77 -8.17 4.38 -7.84
N LYS A 78 -9.51 4.52 -7.91
CA LYS A 78 -10.37 4.71 -6.72
C LYS A 78 -10.54 3.46 -5.86
N ILE A 79 -10.19 2.29 -6.41
CA ILE A 79 -10.28 0.99 -5.72
C ILE A 79 -9.04 0.66 -4.89
N SER A 80 -8.05 1.56 -4.88
CA SER A 80 -6.80 1.38 -4.14
C SER A 80 -6.74 2.30 -2.92
N GLY A 81 -6.24 1.75 -1.80
CA GLY A 81 -5.76 2.52 -0.65
C GLY A 81 -4.25 2.60 -0.69
N MET A 82 -3.68 3.72 -0.26
CA MET A 82 -2.22 3.87 -0.21
C MET A 82 -1.78 4.50 1.11
N ALA A 83 -0.82 3.86 1.76
CA ALA A 83 -0.07 4.44 2.87
C ALA A 83 1.37 4.70 2.41
N PHE A 84 1.81 5.94 2.58
CA PHE A 84 3.14 6.42 2.18
C PHE A 84 4.17 6.21 3.29
N GLN A 85 5.44 6.27 2.96
CA GLN A 85 6.55 6.24 3.89
C GLN A 85 6.42 7.36 4.95
N ALA A 86 6.08 8.58 4.54
CA ALA A 86 5.64 9.63 5.47
C ALA A 86 4.12 9.54 5.66
N PRO A 87 3.60 9.64 6.89
CA PRO A 87 2.17 9.49 7.17
C PRO A 87 1.27 10.47 6.41
N SER A 88 1.79 11.68 6.07
CA SER A 88 1.11 12.72 5.28
C SER A 88 -0.31 13.01 5.77
N LEU A 89 -0.51 13.00 7.09
CA LEU A 89 -1.77 13.41 7.71
C LEU A 89 -1.96 14.91 7.55
N LEU A 90 -3.22 15.33 7.35
CA LEU A 90 -3.57 16.75 7.27
C LEU A 90 -3.45 17.37 8.67
N PRO A 91 -2.53 18.32 8.91
CA PRO A 91 -2.26 18.81 10.27
C PRO A 91 -3.42 19.57 10.91
N TRP A 92 -4.33 20.12 10.12
CA TRP A 92 -5.52 20.83 10.58
C TRP A 92 -6.75 19.95 10.83
N ARG A 93 -6.63 18.62 10.66
CA ARG A 93 -7.68 17.63 10.94
C ARG A 93 -7.29 16.76 12.12
N THR A 94 -8.27 16.33 12.89
CA THR A 94 -8.07 15.32 13.93
C THR A 94 -7.69 13.96 13.34
N THR A 95 -7.28 13.04 14.17
CA THR A 95 -6.92 11.67 13.74
C THR A 95 -8.11 11.01 13.02
N ILE A 96 -9.30 11.05 13.62
CA ILE A 96 -10.50 10.45 13.02
C ILE A 96 -10.89 11.15 11.71
N ASP A 97 -10.80 12.47 11.64
CA ASP A 97 -11.12 13.21 10.42
C ASP A 97 -10.10 12.93 9.29
N ASN A 98 -8.84 12.66 9.64
CA ASN A 98 -7.85 12.17 8.67
C ASN A 98 -8.21 10.77 8.15
N VAL A 99 -8.65 9.87 9.03
CA VAL A 99 -9.06 8.51 8.62
C VAL A 99 -10.31 8.57 7.75
N LEU A 100 -11.27 9.44 8.05
CA LEU A 100 -12.51 9.59 7.27
C LEU A 100 -12.32 10.25 5.89
N LEU A 101 -11.21 10.93 5.64
CA LEU A 101 -10.97 11.70 4.42
C LEU A 101 -11.26 10.95 3.10
N PRO A 102 -10.86 9.68 2.91
CA PRO A 102 -11.19 8.94 1.68
C PRO A 102 -12.71 8.80 1.44
N LEU A 103 -13.49 8.68 2.50
CA LEU A 103 -14.95 8.55 2.39
C LEU A 103 -15.64 9.86 1.99
N GLU A 104 -14.97 11.00 2.17
CA GLU A 104 -15.43 12.30 1.66
C GLU A 104 -15.17 12.49 0.16
N ILE A 105 -14.31 11.65 -0.45
CA ILE A 105 -13.78 11.85 -1.81
C ILE A 105 -14.25 10.72 -2.76
N VAL A 106 -14.24 9.46 -2.29
CA VAL A 106 -14.45 8.27 -3.11
C VAL A 106 -15.93 7.90 -3.18
N GLU A 107 -16.48 7.72 -4.38
CA GLU A 107 -17.82 7.16 -4.56
C GLU A 107 -17.82 5.64 -4.31
N PRO A 108 -18.91 5.08 -3.75
CA PRO A 108 -20.20 5.71 -3.43
C PRO A 108 -20.25 6.40 -2.04
N TYR A 109 -19.18 6.36 -1.26
CA TYR A 109 -19.15 6.89 0.12
C TYR A 109 -19.42 8.39 0.15
N ARG A 110 -18.82 9.15 -0.77
CA ARG A 110 -18.97 10.61 -0.87
C ARG A 110 -20.43 11.04 -0.93
N SER A 111 -21.22 10.42 -1.80
CA SER A 111 -22.64 10.76 -1.98
C SER A 111 -23.47 10.51 -0.71
N HIS A 112 -23.06 9.55 0.12
CA HIS A 112 -23.76 9.17 1.34
C HIS A 112 -23.12 9.73 2.61
N PHE A 113 -21.99 10.47 2.51
CA PHE A 113 -21.15 10.82 3.65
C PHE A 113 -21.91 11.56 4.74
N LYS A 114 -22.71 12.59 4.39
CA LYS A 114 -23.48 13.37 5.35
C LYS A 114 -24.51 12.51 6.08
N ALA A 115 -25.23 11.65 5.36
CA ALA A 115 -26.29 10.80 5.92
C ALA A 115 -25.74 9.67 6.81
N LYS A 116 -24.55 9.13 6.46
CA LYS A 116 -23.93 7.99 7.13
C LYS A 116 -22.72 8.36 7.99
N LYS A 117 -22.54 9.63 8.33
CA LYS A 117 -21.35 10.10 9.07
C LYS A 117 -21.12 9.34 10.38
N ALA A 118 -22.18 9.04 11.13
CA ALA A 118 -22.08 8.29 12.39
C ALA A 118 -21.61 6.83 12.17
N GLU A 119 -22.12 6.16 11.15
CA GLU A 119 -21.73 4.80 10.76
C GLU A 119 -20.23 4.78 10.34
N TYR A 120 -19.81 5.72 9.51
CA TYR A 120 -18.43 5.84 9.06
C TYR A 120 -17.47 6.19 10.22
N ALA A 121 -17.90 7.03 11.15
CA ALA A 121 -17.12 7.34 12.34
C ALA A 121 -16.97 6.12 13.26
N SER A 122 -18.00 5.27 13.41
CA SER A 122 -17.88 4.00 14.14
C SER A 122 -16.83 3.09 13.51
N LYS A 123 -16.91 2.89 12.20
CA LYS A 123 -15.96 2.09 11.43
C LYS A 123 -14.52 2.63 11.54
N ALA A 124 -14.34 3.94 11.48
CA ALA A 124 -13.03 4.57 11.66
C ALA A 124 -12.47 4.34 13.06
N ARG A 125 -13.32 4.41 14.13
CA ARG A 125 -12.91 4.10 15.50
C ARG A 125 -12.52 2.63 15.67
N GLU A 126 -13.26 1.70 15.07
CA GLU A 126 -12.91 0.27 15.09
C GLU A 126 -11.53 0.02 14.47
N LEU A 127 -11.24 0.65 13.31
CA LEU A 127 -9.93 0.58 12.68
C LEU A 127 -8.84 1.19 13.57
N LEU A 128 -9.06 2.38 14.16
CA LEU A 128 -8.11 3.01 15.06
C LEU A 128 -7.86 2.15 16.31
N ASN A 129 -8.90 1.55 16.87
CA ASN A 129 -8.76 0.64 17.99
C ASN A 129 -7.93 -0.60 17.64
N SER A 130 -8.14 -1.21 16.46
CA SER A 130 -7.40 -2.38 16.01
C SER A 130 -5.90 -2.16 15.84
N VAL A 131 -5.45 -0.90 15.75
CA VAL A 131 -4.03 -0.53 15.68
C VAL A 131 -3.53 0.17 16.96
N GLY A 132 -4.24 0.03 18.08
CA GLY A 132 -3.85 0.60 19.37
C GLY A 132 -3.93 2.13 19.45
N LEU A 133 -4.86 2.75 18.72
CA LEU A 133 -5.09 4.20 18.73
C LEU A 133 -6.43 4.60 19.39
N ALA A 134 -7.01 3.72 20.21
CA ALA A 134 -8.18 4.05 21.02
C ALA A 134 -7.86 5.22 21.98
N GLY A 135 -8.74 6.22 22.03
CA GLY A 135 -8.57 7.44 22.84
C GLY A 135 -7.73 8.55 22.20
N TYR A 136 -7.24 8.32 20.95
CA TYR A 136 -6.49 9.33 20.19
C TYR A 136 -7.28 9.88 18.99
N GLU A 137 -8.55 9.59 18.88
CA GLU A 137 -9.42 9.95 17.74
C GLU A 137 -9.48 11.48 17.54
N ASP A 138 -9.58 12.23 18.62
CA ASP A 138 -9.73 13.69 18.61
C ASP A 138 -8.39 14.43 18.67
N LYS A 139 -7.26 13.71 18.70
CA LYS A 139 -5.94 14.30 18.69
C LYS A 139 -5.55 14.73 17.28
N PHE A 140 -4.81 15.83 17.21
CA PHE A 140 -4.21 16.31 15.96
C PHE A 140 -2.88 15.60 15.68
N PRO A 141 -2.39 15.56 14.42
CA PRO A 141 -1.15 14.87 14.07
C PRO A 141 0.06 15.27 14.92
N TRP A 142 0.21 16.53 15.27
CA TRP A 142 1.33 17.00 16.11
C TRP A 142 1.28 16.52 17.58
N GLN A 143 0.16 15.96 18.01
CA GLN A 143 -0.01 15.37 19.34
C GLN A 143 0.28 13.86 19.34
N LEU A 144 0.58 13.28 18.16
CA LEU A 144 0.86 11.87 17.97
C LEU A 144 2.37 11.65 17.75
N SER A 145 2.90 10.53 18.25
CA SER A 145 4.22 10.06 17.83
C SER A 145 4.26 9.71 16.35
N GLY A 146 5.45 9.65 15.74
CA GLY A 146 5.61 9.25 14.33
C GLY A 146 4.98 7.89 14.02
N GLY A 147 5.15 6.92 14.94
CA GLY A 147 4.53 5.60 14.81
C GLY A 147 3.00 5.63 14.91
N MET A 148 2.43 6.47 15.78
CA MET A 148 0.98 6.67 15.87
C MET A 148 0.42 7.31 14.60
N GLN A 149 1.12 8.29 14.04
CA GLN A 149 0.74 8.90 12.76
C GLN A 149 0.77 7.88 11.63
N GLN A 150 1.76 7.00 11.61
CA GLN A 150 1.87 5.94 10.59
C GLN A 150 0.71 4.96 10.70
N ARG A 151 0.35 4.52 11.91
CA ARG A 151 -0.82 3.67 12.16
C ARG A 151 -2.12 4.33 11.70
N ALA A 152 -2.33 5.60 12.00
CA ALA A 152 -3.48 6.36 11.52
C ALA A 152 -3.51 6.49 9.98
N SER A 153 -2.34 6.64 9.33
CA SER A 153 -2.22 6.65 7.87
C SER A 153 -2.64 5.33 7.23
N ILE A 154 -2.31 4.18 7.85
CA ILE A 154 -2.76 2.86 7.41
C ILE A 154 -4.29 2.74 7.56
N CYS A 155 -4.86 3.18 8.70
CA CYS A 155 -6.32 3.21 8.88
C CYS A 155 -7.01 4.07 7.81
N ARG A 156 -6.45 5.24 7.48
CA ARG A 156 -6.94 6.09 6.38
C ARG A 156 -6.95 5.35 5.05
N ALA A 157 -5.90 4.58 4.76
CA ALA A 157 -5.83 3.82 3.50
C ALA A 157 -6.83 2.66 3.45
N LEU A 158 -7.34 2.18 4.59
CA LEU A 158 -8.23 1.02 4.70
C LEU A 158 -9.71 1.37 4.87
N VAL A 159 -10.06 2.58 5.33
CA VAL A 159 -11.43 2.94 5.76
C VAL A 159 -12.50 2.79 4.68
N HIS A 160 -12.12 3.02 3.41
CA HIS A 160 -13.03 2.89 2.25
C HIS A 160 -13.05 1.47 1.65
N GLU A 161 -12.49 0.47 2.37
CA GLU A 161 -12.44 -0.94 1.97
C GLU A 161 -11.89 -1.15 0.56
N PRO A 162 -10.65 -0.75 0.33
CA PRO A 162 -10.04 -0.86 -1.00
C PRO A 162 -9.91 -2.33 -1.41
N LYS A 163 -10.01 -2.61 -2.71
CA LYS A 163 -9.70 -3.93 -3.27
C LYS A 163 -8.19 -4.21 -3.31
N MET A 164 -7.39 -3.15 -3.27
CA MET A 164 -5.93 -3.22 -3.29
C MET A 164 -5.34 -2.18 -2.32
N LEU A 165 -4.48 -2.63 -1.41
CA LEU A 165 -3.73 -1.80 -0.49
C LEU A 165 -2.27 -1.71 -0.95
N LEU A 166 -1.75 -0.50 -1.07
CA LEU A 166 -0.36 -0.23 -1.40
C LEU A 166 0.33 0.39 -0.19
N LEU A 167 1.46 -0.18 0.20
CA LEU A 167 2.21 0.20 1.38
C LEU A 167 3.66 0.52 0.98
N ASP A 168 4.07 1.78 1.09
CA ASP A 168 5.43 2.23 0.76
C ASP A 168 6.23 2.42 2.06
N GLU A 169 7.05 1.43 2.42
CA GLU A 169 7.88 1.37 3.64
C GLU A 169 7.11 1.75 4.94
N PRO A 170 5.90 1.18 5.18
CA PRO A 170 4.95 1.70 6.16
C PRO A 170 5.39 1.50 7.62
N PHE A 171 6.34 0.61 7.87
CA PHE A 171 6.73 0.21 9.22
C PHE A 171 8.13 0.70 9.61
N GLY A 172 8.84 1.39 8.71
CA GLY A 172 10.22 1.83 8.91
C GLY A 172 10.44 2.79 10.09
N ALA A 173 9.42 3.56 10.46
CA ALA A 173 9.48 4.53 11.57
C ALA A 173 9.00 3.95 12.92
N LEU A 174 8.66 2.63 12.98
CA LEU A 174 8.14 1.97 14.17
C LEU A 174 9.25 1.27 14.96
N ASP A 175 9.10 1.24 16.29
CA ASP A 175 9.87 0.32 17.14
C ASP A 175 9.53 -1.15 16.84
N ALA A 176 10.37 -2.08 17.26
CA ALA A 176 10.24 -3.49 16.90
C ALA A 176 8.92 -4.12 17.37
N PHE A 177 8.49 -3.85 18.61
CA PHE A 177 7.27 -4.44 19.17
C PHE A 177 6.02 -3.92 18.44
N THR A 178 5.92 -2.61 18.28
CA THR A 178 4.81 -1.99 17.55
C THR A 178 4.75 -2.45 16.09
N ARG A 179 5.90 -2.66 15.46
CA ARG A 179 6.02 -3.16 14.09
C ARG A 179 5.45 -4.58 13.98
N GLU A 180 5.89 -5.49 14.85
CA GLU A 180 5.43 -6.88 14.86
C GLU A 180 3.94 -6.99 15.16
N GLU A 181 3.42 -6.20 16.10
CA GLU A 181 1.98 -6.12 16.37
C GLU A 181 1.20 -5.69 15.12
N LEU A 182 1.70 -4.68 14.40
CA LEU A 182 1.05 -4.22 13.17
C LEU A 182 1.11 -5.24 12.03
N TRP A 183 2.19 -5.99 11.92
CA TRP A 183 2.28 -7.09 10.95
C TRP A 183 1.21 -8.14 11.22
N CYS A 184 1.02 -8.56 12.48
CA CYS A 184 -0.02 -9.48 12.87
C CYS A 184 -1.41 -8.93 12.54
N ASN A 185 -1.69 -7.68 12.89
CA ASN A 185 -2.97 -7.03 12.61
C ASN A 185 -3.26 -6.94 11.10
N LEU A 186 -2.26 -6.57 10.29
CA LEU A 186 -2.40 -6.51 8.84
C LEU A 186 -2.60 -7.89 8.21
N ARG A 187 -1.84 -8.90 8.66
CA ARG A 187 -1.99 -10.30 8.26
C ARG A 187 -3.42 -10.78 8.50
N ASP A 188 -3.94 -10.58 9.70
CA ASP A 188 -5.25 -11.07 10.12
C ASP A 188 -6.38 -10.33 9.40
N LEU A 189 -6.24 -9.01 9.21
CA LEU A 189 -7.17 -8.21 8.46
C LEU A 189 -7.22 -8.61 6.99
N GLN A 190 -6.06 -8.85 6.36
CA GLN A 190 -5.96 -9.30 4.98
C GLN A 190 -6.55 -10.70 4.81
N ALA A 191 -6.28 -11.62 5.74
CA ALA A 191 -6.84 -12.96 5.73
C ALA A 191 -8.37 -12.96 5.84
N ALA A 192 -8.94 -12.07 6.67
CA ALA A 192 -10.38 -11.92 6.85
C ALA A 192 -11.08 -11.28 5.66
N LYS A 193 -10.51 -10.20 5.10
CA LYS A 193 -11.15 -9.39 4.05
C LYS A 193 -10.69 -9.72 2.63
N LYS A 194 -9.59 -10.43 2.47
CA LYS A 194 -9.04 -10.94 1.20
C LYS A 194 -8.80 -9.86 0.12
N PHE A 195 -8.39 -8.66 0.53
CA PHE A 195 -7.92 -7.65 -0.42
C PHE A 195 -6.48 -7.91 -0.86
N ASN A 196 -6.12 -7.43 -2.03
CA ASN A 196 -4.75 -7.50 -2.53
C ASN A 196 -3.82 -6.54 -1.79
N VAL A 197 -2.58 -6.94 -1.54
CA VAL A 197 -1.58 -6.06 -0.94
C VAL A 197 -0.31 -6.03 -1.77
N ILE A 198 0.20 -4.84 -2.00
CA ILE A 198 1.54 -4.59 -2.54
C ILE A 198 2.34 -3.83 -1.50
N LEU A 199 3.30 -4.50 -0.90
CA LEU A 199 4.20 -3.94 0.10
C LEU A 199 5.54 -3.61 -0.55
N VAL A 200 5.99 -2.40 -0.42
CA VAL A 200 7.37 -2.01 -0.74
C VAL A 200 8.14 -1.87 0.56
N THR A 201 9.23 -2.59 0.66
CA THR A 201 10.08 -2.57 1.86
C THR A 201 11.55 -2.87 1.53
N HIS A 202 12.44 -2.58 2.45
CA HIS A 202 13.82 -3.05 2.45
C HIS A 202 14.08 -4.13 3.54
N ASP A 203 13.05 -4.44 4.35
CA ASP A 203 13.11 -5.45 5.40
C ASP A 203 12.67 -6.82 4.86
N LEU A 204 13.63 -7.77 4.86
CA LEU A 204 13.36 -9.13 4.38
C LEU A 204 12.49 -9.94 5.33
N ARG A 205 12.62 -9.72 6.66
CA ARG A 205 11.80 -10.40 7.67
C ARG A 205 10.32 -10.05 7.49
N GLU A 206 10.04 -8.74 7.33
CA GLU A 206 8.72 -8.22 7.01
C GLU A 206 8.14 -8.84 5.74
N SER A 207 8.93 -8.89 4.68
CA SER A 207 8.49 -9.42 3.39
C SER A 207 8.19 -10.91 3.45
N VAL A 208 9.00 -11.70 4.18
CA VAL A 208 8.78 -13.14 4.37
C VAL A 208 7.58 -13.40 5.28
N PHE A 209 7.40 -12.61 6.34
CA PHE A 209 6.28 -12.76 7.26
C PHE A 209 4.92 -12.49 6.59
N LEU A 210 4.82 -11.44 5.78
CA LEU A 210 3.56 -10.97 5.24
C LEU A 210 3.21 -11.52 3.85
N ALA A 211 4.20 -11.62 2.94
CA ALA A 211 3.90 -11.85 1.53
C ALA A 211 3.79 -13.32 1.13
N ASP A 212 2.96 -13.61 0.13
CA ASP A 212 2.91 -14.90 -0.57
C ASP A 212 4.04 -15.00 -1.60
N THR A 213 4.38 -13.86 -2.22
CA THR A 213 5.46 -13.77 -3.21
C THR A 213 6.30 -12.54 -2.95
N VAL A 214 7.62 -12.70 -3.01
CA VAL A 214 8.59 -11.61 -2.91
C VAL A 214 9.26 -11.39 -4.27
N TYR A 215 9.26 -10.14 -4.73
CA TYR A 215 9.98 -9.68 -5.91
C TYR A 215 11.19 -8.87 -5.50
N VAL A 216 12.36 -9.24 -6.03
CA VAL A 216 13.61 -8.50 -5.80
C VAL A 216 13.86 -7.56 -6.96
N MET A 217 14.00 -6.27 -6.66
CA MET A 217 14.22 -5.22 -7.66
C MET A 217 15.67 -4.75 -7.65
N SER A 218 16.30 -4.72 -8.84
CA SER A 218 17.66 -4.20 -9.06
C SER A 218 17.70 -2.68 -9.16
N LYS A 219 18.92 -2.11 -9.05
CA LYS A 219 19.16 -0.67 -9.25
C LYS A 219 19.35 -0.32 -10.74
N SER A 220 18.85 0.84 -11.11
CA SER A 220 19.16 1.68 -12.27
C SER A 220 19.48 0.98 -13.58
N PRO A 221 18.50 0.66 -14.39
CA PRO A 221 17.07 0.85 -14.17
C PRO A 221 16.49 -0.23 -13.25
N GLY A 222 15.36 0.09 -12.61
CA GLY A 222 14.64 -0.88 -11.77
C GLY A 222 14.07 -2.02 -12.59
N ARG A 223 14.51 -3.25 -12.31
CA ARG A 223 14.01 -4.48 -12.94
C ARG A 223 13.74 -5.53 -11.88
N PHE A 224 12.78 -6.40 -12.09
CA PHE A 224 12.65 -7.60 -11.26
C PHE A 224 13.71 -8.61 -11.65
N VAL A 225 14.68 -8.87 -10.75
CA VAL A 225 15.78 -9.81 -10.98
C VAL A 225 15.48 -11.19 -10.39
N GLN A 226 14.56 -11.27 -9.43
CA GLN A 226 14.15 -12.53 -8.83
C GLN A 226 12.70 -12.45 -8.37
N ARG A 227 11.97 -13.55 -8.53
CA ARG A 227 10.67 -13.82 -7.91
C ARG A 227 10.81 -15.04 -7.02
N ARG A 228 10.35 -14.94 -5.76
CA ARG A 228 10.39 -16.05 -4.82
C ARG A 228 9.00 -16.22 -4.20
N GLN A 229 8.40 -17.35 -4.36
CA GLN A 229 7.23 -17.77 -3.63
C GLN A 229 7.65 -18.18 -2.22
N ILE A 230 6.85 -17.81 -1.23
CA ILE A 230 7.11 -18.10 0.19
C ILE A 230 6.21 -19.26 0.62
N ASP A 231 6.77 -20.45 0.64
CA ASP A 231 6.06 -21.71 0.93
C ASP A 231 5.96 -22.01 2.44
N LEU A 232 5.85 -20.95 3.26
CA LEU A 232 5.63 -21.06 4.70
C LEU A 232 4.12 -21.15 4.99
N PRO A 233 3.68 -22.02 5.93
CA PRO A 233 2.26 -22.15 6.29
C PRO A 233 1.67 -20.83 6.81
N ARG A 234 0.37 -20.66 6.62
CA ARG A 234 -0.38 -19.50 7.16
C ARG A 234 -1.37 -19.99 8.25
N PRO A 235 -1.68 -19.16 9.26
CA PRO A 235 -1.03 -17.86 9.56
C PRO A 235 0.42 -18.06 10.00
N ARG A 236 1.31 -17.17 9.59
CA ARG A 236 2.70 -17.19 10.04
C ARG A 236 2.81 -16.55 11.40
N ASP A 237 3.52 -17.20 12.31
CA ASP A 237 3.85 -16.66 13.62
C ASP A 237 5.21 -15.93 13.59
N LEU A 238 5.43 -15.02 14.55
CA LEU A 238 6.64 -14.20 14.60
C LEU A 238 7.92 -15.04 14.81
N GLU A 239 7.79 -16.25 15.35
CA GLU A 239 8.91 -17.18 15.56
C GLU A 239 9.39 -17.84 14.24
N ILE A 240 8.60 -17.76 13.16
CA ILE A 240 8.92 -18.37 11.86
C ILE A 240 9.94 -17.53 11.06
N THR A 241 10.09 -16.29 11.38
CA THR A 241 10.94 -15.31 10.71
C THR A 241 11.92 -14.69 11.71
#